data_ed2abb2f2d5b60d1f469e0fc6668b47f
#
_entry.id   ed2abb2f2d5b60d1f469e0fc6668b47f
#
_cell.length_a   1.000
_cell.length_b   1.000
_cell.length_c   1.000
_cell.angle_alpha   90.00
_cell.angle_beta   90.00
_cell.angle_gamma   90.00
#
_symmetry.space_group_name_H-M   'P 1'
#
loop_
_entity.id
_entity.type
_entity.pdbx_description
1 polymer ?
#
loop_
_entity_poly.entity_id
_entity_poly.type
_entity_poly.pdbx_seq_one_letter_code
_entity_poly.pdbx_strand_id
1 'polypeptide(L)'
;MAAQWSDVAVAMEISAYSLKTVAEVVAPLMTNGGSIVGLDFDARVAWPAYDWMGVAKAALESASRYLARSLGPDGVRVNMVAAGPIRTIAAKSIPGFSEFEEAWKKRAPLGWDVNDTEPVARACVALLSDWFPATTGSIVHVDGGYHAIGA
;
A
#
# COMPACT_ATOMS: atom_id res chain seq x y z
N MET A 1 14.73 6.75 13.38
CA MET A 1 13.66 6.46 14.41
C MET A 1 13.53 7.59 15.44
N ALA A 2 14.02 8.80 15.15
CA ALA A 2 14.10 9.91 16.13
C ALA A 2 12.85 10.81 16.22
N ALA A 3 11.78 10.50 15.48
CA ALA A 3 10.56 11.31 15.48
C ALA A 3 9.88 11.35 16.86
N GLN A 4 9.26 12.48 17.18
CA GLN A 4 8.47 12.62 18.41
C GLN A 4 7.16 11.84 18.28
N TRP A 5 6.62 11.39 19.42
CA TRP A 5 5.37 10.61 19.42
C TRP A 5 4.21 11.34 18.74
N SER A 6 4.11 12.67 18.89
CA SER A 6 3.08 13.48 18.23
C SER A 6 3.08 13.28 16.70
N ASP A 7 4.27 13.23 16.09
CA ASP A 7 4.41 13.07 14.64
C ASP A 7 4.13 11.63 14.22
N VAL A 8 4.60 10.67 15.03
CA VAL A 8 4.32 9.24 14.85
C VAL A 8 2.83 8.94 14.94
N ALA A 9 2.13 9.54 15.91
CA ALA A 9 0.68 9.36 16.07
C ALA A 9 -0.09 9.81 14.83
N VAL A 10 0.26 10.97 14.27
CA VAL A 10 -0.33 11.48 13.02
C VAL A 10 -0.05 10.53 11.85
N ALA A 11 1.20 10.04 11.73
CA ALA A 11 1.56 9.08 10.69
C ALA A 11 0.76 7.78 10.80
N MET A 12 0.58 7.26 12.01
CA MET A 12 -0.21 6.05 12.28
C MET A 12 -1.70 6.26 11.99
N GLU A 13 -2.25 7.40 12.38
CA GLU A 13 -3.65 7.75 12.12
C GLU A 13 -3.93 7.84 10.62
N ILE A 14 -3.12 8.61 9.89
CA ILE A 14 -3.34 8.87 8.47
C ILE A 14 -2.95 7.69 7.60
N SER A 15 -1.82 7.02 7.88
CA SER A 15 -1.26 6.01 6.99
C SER A 15 -1.68 4.57 7.31
N ALA A 16 -2.26 4.32 8.50
CA ALA A 16 -2.73 2.99 8.89
C ALA A 16 -4.21 2.98 9.28
N TYR A 17 -4.61 3.80 10.27
CA TYR A 17 -5.97 3.75 10.83
C TYR A 17 -7.02 4.29 9.86
N SER A 18 -6.67 5.18 8.95
CA SER A 18 -7.58 5.75 7.95
C SER A 18 -8.29 4.68 7.10
N LEU A 19 -7.61 3.56 6.78
CA LEU A 19 -8.23 2.45 6.04
C LEU A 19 -9.44 1.89 6.79
N LYS A 20 -9.30 1.69 8.12
CA LYS A 20 -10.41 1.23 8.98
C LYS A 20 -11.52 2.26 9.01
N THR A 21 -11.19 3.54 9.17
CA THR A 21 -12.20 4.60 9.25
C THR A 21 -13.00 4.71 7.95
N VAL A 22 -12.34 4.68 6.80
CA VAL A 22 -13.03 4.70 5.50
C VAL A 22 -13.86 3.43 5.32
N ALA A 23 -13.31 2.25 5.62
CA ALA A 23 -14.04 0.99 5.51
C ALA A 23 -15.32 0.97 6.37
N GLU A 24 -15.27 1.50 7.60
CA GLU A 24 -16.42 1.59 8.50
C GLU A 24 -17.57 2.43 7.92
N VAL A 25 -17.24 3.49 7.20
CA VAL A 25 -18.23 4.37 6.58
C VAL A 25 -18.79 3.79 5.27
N VAL A 26 -17.93 3.15 4.46
CA VAL A 26 -18.36 2.70 3.12
C VAL A 26 -18.92 1.27 3.10
N ALA A 27 -18.49 0.38 4.00
CA ALA A 27 -18.96 -1.01 4.02
C ALA A 27 -20.48 -1.16 4.14
N PRO A 28 -21.20 -0.37 4.99
CA PRO A 28 -22.66 -0.43 5.06
C PRO A 28 -23.37 -0.05 3.75
N LEU A 29 -22.70 0.63 2.84
CA LEU A 29 -23.21 1.01 1.52
C LEU A 29 -22.97 -0.08 0.46
N MET A 30 -22.12 -1.06 0.74
CA MET A 30 -21.77 -2.17 -0.14
C MET A 30 -22.71 -3.36 0.03
N THR A 31 -24.02 -3.13 -0.14
CA THR A 31 -25.09 -4.12 0.16
C THR A 31 -25.07 -5.38 -0.70
N ASN A 32 -24.34 -5.35 -1.83
CA ASN A 32 -24.18 -6.48 -2.75
C ASN A 32 -22.72 -6.97 -2.80
N GLY A 33 -21.97 -6.79 -1.71
CA GLY A 33 -20.53 -6.98 -1.71
C GLY A 33 -19.79 -5.82 -2.37
N GLY A 34 -18.50 -5.99 -2.58
CA GLY A 34 -17.66 -4.95 -3.18
C GLY A 34 -16.17 -5.18 -3.00
N SER A 35 -15.39 -4.16 -3.29
CA SER A 35 -13.94 -4.23 -3.12
C SER A 35 -13.37 -2.91 -2.59
N ILE A 36 -12.44 -3.04 -1.66
CA ILE A 36 -11.64 -1.95 -1.09
C ILE A 36 -10.19 -2.21 -1.46
N VAL A 37 -9.50 -1.21 -2.00
CA VAL A 37 -8.08 -1.28 -2.31
C VAL A 37 -7.36 -0.14 -1.61
N GLY A 38 -6.33 -0.50 -0.83
CA GLY A 38 -5.42 0.47 -0.22
C GLY A 38 -4.09 0.55 -0.97
N LEU A 39 -3.45 1.72 -0.93
CA LEU A 39 -2.11 1.92 -1.47
C LEU A 39 -1.06 1.76 -0.37
N ASP A 40 -0.07 0.97 -0.67
CA ASP A 40 0.98 0.58 0.25
C ASP A 40 2.37 0.79 -0.33
N PHE A 41 3.37 0.65 0.53
CA PHE A 41 4.77 0.47 0.17
C PHE A 41 5.30 -0.71 0.96
N ASP A 42 5.99 -1.64 0.34
CA ASP A 42 6.39 -2.92 0.94
C ASP A 42 6.99 -2.75 2.34
N ALA A 43 6.29 -3.25 3.36
CA ALA A 43 6.67 -3.13 4.76
C ALA A 43 7.37 -4.37 5.32
N ARG A 44 7.75 -5.34 4.48
CA ARG A 44 8.43 -6.57 4.91
C ARG A 44 9.89 -6.35 5.28
N VAL A 45 10.48 -5.27 4.82
CA VAL A 45 11.88 -4.91 5.06
C VAL A 45 12.01 -3.47 5.55
N ALA A 46 13.14 -3.17 6.20
CA ALA A 46 13.44 -1.82 6.64
C ALA A 46 14.08 -1.02 5.49
N TRP A 47 13.35 -0.05 5.00
CA TRP A 47 13.82 0.85 3.94
C TRP A 47 14.62 2.01 4.51
N PRO A 48 15.72 2.44 3.86
CA PRO A 48 16.44 3.64 4.27
C PRO A 48 15.51 4.87 4.33
N ALA A 49 15.69 5.72 5.34
CA ALA A 49 14.95 6.96 5.56
C ALA A 49 13.41 6.84 5.68
N TYR A 50 12.87 5.63 5.74
CA TYR A 50 11.41 5.40 5.80
C TYR A 50 10.90 5.25 7.23
N ASP A 51 11.72 4.73 8.14
CA ASP A 51 11.55 4.71 9.60
C ASP A 51 10.11 4.39 10.07
N TRP A 52 9.48 5.31 10.80
CA TRP A 52 8.13 5.16 11.34
C TRP A 52 7.06 5.04 10.25
N MET A 53 7.31 5.53 9.05
CA MET A 53 6.38 5.30 7.94
C MET A 53 6.35 3.81 7.55
N GLY A 54 7.48 3.12 7.58
CA GLY A 54 7.53 1.65 7.41
C GLY A 54 6.73 0.91 8.47
N VAL A 55 6.81 1.35 9.73
CA VAL A 55 5.99 0.80 10.83
C VAL A 55 4.49 1.05 10.57
N ALA A 56 4.13 2.26 10.14
CA ALA A 56 2.74 2.58 9.80
C ALA A 56 2.23 1.74 8.62
N LYS A 57 3.08 1.47 7.61
CA LYS A 57 2.72 0.60 6.50
C LYS A 57 2.55 -0.86 6.92
N ALA A 58 3.40 -1.38 7.80
CA ALA A 58 3.20 -2.71 8.40
C ALA A 58 1.88 -2.81 9.19
N ALA A 59 1.52 -1.74 9.92
CA ALA A 59 0.23 -1.64 10.60
C ALA A 59 -0.94 -1.60 9.60
N LEU A 60 -0.82 -0.86 8.49
CA LEU A 60 -1.80 -0.80 7.40
C LEU A 60 -2.03 -2.18 6.78
N GLU A 61 -0.95 -2.92 6.46
CA GLU A 61 -1.03 -4.29 5.95
C GLU A 61 -1.76 -5.21 6.93
N SER A 62 -1.45 -5.11 8.22
CA SER A 62 -2.13 -5.90 9.25
C SER A 62 -3.61 -5.52 9.33
N ALA A 63 -3.94 -4.23 9.35
CA ALA A 63 -5.32 -3.74 9.37
C ALA A 63 -6.13 -4.25 8.16
N SER A 64 -5.52 -4.27 6.97
CA SER A 64 -6.19 -4.78 5.77
C SER A 64 -6.59 -6.26 5.89
N ARG A 65 -5.75 -7.11 6.51
CA ARG A 65 -6.06 -8.53 6.77
C ARG A 65 -7.22 -8.69 7.76
N TYR A 66 -7.26 -7.88 8.82
CA TYR A 66 -8.39 -7.93 9.77
C TYR A 66 -9.69 -7.41 9.14
N LEU A 67 -9.63 -6.37 8.31
CA LEU A 67 -10.78 -5.89 7.55
C LEU A 67 -11.27 -6.93 6.56
N ALA A 68 -10.37 -7.59 5.82
CA ALA A 68 -10.71 -8.68 4.91
C ALA A 68 -11.46 -9.81 5.63
N ARG A 69 -10.99 -10.19 6.84
CA ARG A 69 -11.66 -11.20 7.67
C ARG A 69 -13.03 -10.72 8.15
N SER A 70 -13.15 -9.46 8.55
CA SER A 70 -14.39 -8.91 9.12
C SER A 70 -15.47 -8.69 8.08
N LEU A 71 -15.09 -8.19 6.88
CA LEU A 71 -16.01 -7.79 5.82
C LEU A 71 -16.26 -8.91 4.79
N GLY A 72 -15.43 -9.95 4.80
CA GLY A 72 -15.55 -11.08 3.87
C GLY A 72 -16.91 -11.79 3.92
N PRO A 73 -17.55 -12.03 5.11
CA PRO A 73 -18.89 -12.59 5.19
C PRO A 73 -19.96 -11.77 4.46
N ASP A 74 -19.75 -10.45 4.31
CA ASP A 74 -20.63 -9.54 3.59
C ASP A 74 -20.26 -9.42 2.09
N GLY A 75 -19.33 -10.26 1.60
CA GLY A 75 -18.87 -10.26 0.21
C GLY A 75 -17.95 -9.09 -0.15
N VAL A 76 -17.41 -8.37 0.85
CA VAL A 76 -16.50 -7.25 0.60
C VAL A 76 -15.04 -7.73 0.68
N ARG A 77 -14.30 -7.55 -0.41
CA ARG A 77 -12.87 -7.86 -0.50
C ARG A 77 -12.03 -6.66 -0.10
N VAL A 78 -10.94 -6.88 0.60
CA VAL A 78 -9.99 -5.83 1.00
C VAL A 78 -8.59 -6.26 0.62
N ASN A 79 -7.94 -5.53 -0.29
CA ASN A 79 -6.59 -5.84 -0.77
C ASN A 79 -5.71 -4.59 -0.77
N MET A 80 -4.40 -4.80 -0.84
CA MET A 80 -3.41 -3.75 -0.90
C MET A 80 -2.61 -3.83 -2.19
N VAL A 81 -2.22 -2.67 -2.72
CA VAL A 81 -1.24 -2.56 -3.80
C VAL A 81 0.03 -1.94 -3.20
N ALA A 82 1.07 -2.75 -3.07
CA ALA A 82 2.41 -2.29 -2.70
C ALA A 82 3.13 -1.81 -3.96
N ALA A 83 3.13 -0.50 -4.17
CA ALA A 83 3.71 0.13 -5.34
C ALA A 83 5.21 0.39 -5.16
N GLY A 84 5.99 0.34 -6.26
CA GLY A 84 7.31 0.96 -6.30
C GLY A 84 7.22 2.48 -6.10
N PRO A 85 8.35 3.18 -5.96
CA PRO A 85 8.34 4.62 -5.70
C PRO A 85 7.72 5.38 -6.86
N ILE A 86 6.70 6.21 -6.55
CA ILE A 86 6.05 7.12 -7.48
C ILE A 86 6.28 8.55 -7.02
N ARG A 87 6.64 9.43 -7.95
CA ARG A 87 6.95 10.84 -7.69
C ARG A 87 5.68 11.65 -7.44
N THR A 88 5.04 11.42 -6.29
CA THR A 88 3.89 12.18 -5.80
C THR A 88 4.31 13.38 -4.97
N ILE A 89 3.35 14.25 -4.63
CA ILE A 89 3.61 15.36 -3.70
C ILE A 89 4.08 14.82 -2.35
N ALA A 90 3.45 13.77 -1.82
CA ALA A 90 3.85 13.14 -0.57
C ALA A 90 5.25 12.52 -0.65
N ALA A 91 5.59 11.85 -1.75
CA ALA A 91 6.89 11.23 -1.94
C ALA A 91 8.04 12.25 -1.96
N LYS A 92 7.79 13.45 -2.50
CA LYS A 92 8.79 14.54 -2.52
C LYS A 92 9.19 15.03 -1.12
N SER A 93 8.37 14.79 -0.11
CA SER A 93 8.68 15.16 1.27
C SER A 93 9.51 14.09 2.01
N ILE A 94 9.73 12.92 1.41
CA ILE A 94 10.55 11.85 1.98
C ILE A 94 12.04 12.20 1.77
N PRO A 95 12.82 12.38 2.85
CA PRO A 95 14.27 12.58 2.73
C PRO A 95 14.90 11.38 1.98
N GLY A 96 15.77 11.64 1.00
CA GLY A 96 16.44 10.58 0.24
C GLY A 96 15.56 9.87 -0.79
N PHE A 97 14.43 10.45 -1.21
CA PHE A 97 13.56 9.82 -2.23
C PHE A 97 14.31 9.48 -3.53
N SER A 98 15.31 10.27 -3.92
CA SER A 98 16.16 10.00 -5.08
C SER A 98 16.93 8.67 -4.97
N GLU A 99 17.25 8.21 -3.75
CA GLU A 99 17.92 6.93 -3.53
C GLU A 99 17.00 5.76 -3.88
N PHE A 100 15.69 5.89 -3.60
CA PHE A 100 14.69 4.92 -4.04
C PHE A 100 14.59 4.88 -5.56
N GLU A 101 14.53 6.04 -6.21
CA GLU A 101 14.49 6.12 -7.68
C GLU A 101 15.66 5.38 -8.32
N GLU A 102 16.88 5.66 -7.87
CA GLU A 102 18.10 5.02 -8.39
C GLU A 102 18.13 3.50 -8.08
N ALA A 103 17.68 3.08 -6.90
CA ALA A 103 17.62 1.68 -6.53
C ALA A 103 16.65 0.90 -7.45
N TRP A 104 15.46 1.43 -7.68
CA TRP A 104 14.48 0.80 -8.57
C TRP A 104 14.92 0.78 -10.01
N LYS A 105 15.45 1.90 -10.51
CA LYS A 105 15.98 1.99 -11.87
C LYS A 105 17.07 0.95 -12.14
N LYS A 106 17.92 0.69 -11.14
CA LYS A 106 19.05 -0.24 -11.26
C LYS A 106 18.63 -1.71 -11.11
N ARG A 107 17.65 -2.01 -10.26
CA ARG A 107 17.41 -3.37 -9.76
C ARG A 107 16.06 -3.96 -10.12
N ALA A 108 15.05 -3.17 -10.50
CA ALA A 108 13.75 -3.70 -10.88
C ALA A 108 13.88 -4.47 -12.23
N PRO A 109 13.56 -5.77 -12.27
CA PRO A 109 13.74 -6.59 -13.49
C PRO A 109 13.01 -6.08 -14.72
N LEU A 110 11.82 -5.51 -14.52
CA LEU A 110 11.01 -4.92 -15.60
C LEU A 110 11.35 -3.45 -15.87
N GLY A 111 12.33 -2.90 -15.13
CA GLY A 111 12.50 -1.46 -15.03
C GLY A 111 11.41 -0.81 -14.19
N TRP A 112 11.58 0.48 -13.90
CA TRP A 112 10.59 1.26 -13.16
C TRP A 112 10.71 2.73 -13.52
N ASP A 113 9.60 3.34 -13.96
CA ASP A 113 9.50 4.79 -14.16
C ASP A 113 8.70 5.39 -13.01
N VAL A 114 9.35 6.20 -12.18
CA VAL A 114 8.73 6.87 -11.03
C VAL A 114 7.66 7.90 -11.41
N ASN A 115 7.58 8.28 -12.68
CA ASN A 115 6.58 9.22 -13.19
C ASN A 115 5.38 8.50 -13.83
N ASP A 116 5.49 7.18 -14.10
CA ASP A 116 4.40 6.40 -14.69
C ASP A 116 3.55 5.76 -13.58
N THR A 117 2.33 6.26 -13.44
CA THR A 117 1.35 5.75 -12.46
C THR A 117 0.46 4.65 -13.03
N GLU A 118 0.49 4.43 -14.35
CA GLU A 118 -0.46 3.53 -15.02
C GLU A 118 -0.37 2.07 -14.56
N PRO A 119 0.79 1.45 -14.34
CA PRO A 119 0.88 0.08 -13.84
C PRO A 119 0.16 -0.10 -12.49
N VAL A 120 0.33 0.88 -11.59
CA VAL A 120 -0.32 0.87 -10.27
C VAL A 120 -1.84 1.06 -10.41
N ALA A 121 -2.27 1.99 -11.26
CA ALA A 121 -3.68 2.24 -11.53
C ALA A 121 -4.37 1.00 -12.12
N ARG A 122 -3.74 0.32 -13.07
CA ARG A 122 -4.26 -0.93 -13.65
C ARG A 122 -4.42 -2.04 -12.61
N ALA A 123 -3.46 -2.20 -11.70
CA ALA A 123 -3.57 -3.17 -10.62
C ALA A 123 -4.73 -2.83 -9.66
N CYS A 124 -4.92 -1.54 -9.33
CA CYS A 124 -6.06 -1.10 -8.54
C CYS A 124 -7.38 -1.41 -9.24
N VAL A 125 -7.52 -1.10 -10.53
CA VAL A 125 -8.72 -1.41 -11.32
C VAL A 125 -8.98 -2.91 -11.34
N ALA A 126 -7.96 -3.74 -11.55
CA ALA A 126 -8.10 -5.19 -11.55
C ALA A 126 -8.60 -5.72 -10.20
N LEU A 127 -8.06 -5.24 -9.08
CA LEU A 127 -8.48 -5.65 -7.74
C LEU A 127 -9.87 -5.11 -7.35
N LEU A 128 -10.26 -3.95 -7.88
CA LEU A 128 -11.60 -3.38 -7.66
C LEU A 128 -12.67 -4.07 -8.52
N SER A 129 -12.28 -4.69 -9.64
CA SER A 129 -13.18 -5.42 -10.54
C SER A 129 -13.48 -6.84 -10.05
N ASP A 130 -14.37 -7.53 -10.78
CA ASP A 130 -14.72 -8.93 -10.53
C ASP A 130 -13.69 -9.95 -11.08
N TRP A 131 -12.54 -9.49 -11.58
CA TRP A 131 -11.50 -10.38 -12.10
C TRP A 131 -10.81 -11.22 -11.00
N PHE A 132 -10.84 -10.74 -9.76
CA PHE A 132 -10.26 -11.44 -8.61
C PHE A 132 -11.32 -11.76 -7.54
N PRO A 133 -12.36 -12.56 -7.86
CA PRO A 133 -13.53 -12.75 -6.98
C PRO A 133 -13.21 -13.47 -5.68
N ALA A 134 -12.13 -14.24 -5.63
CA ALA A 134 -11.70 -15.00 -4.46
C ALA A 134 -10.42 -14.45 -3.80
N THR A 135 -10.06 -13.18 -4.08
CA THR A 135 -8.83 -12.55 -3.56
C THR A 135 -9.18 -11.48 -2.54
N THR A 136 -8.83 -11.71 -1.28
CA THR A 136 -8.98 -10.74 -0.18
C THR A 136 -7.84 -10.91 0.83
N GLY A 137 -7.47 -9.85 1.53
CA GLY A 137 -6.35 -9.83 2.49
C GLY A 137 -4.96 -9.92 1.84
N SER A 138 -4.89 -9.79 0.52
CA SER A 138 -3.65 -9.92 -0.25
C SER A 138 -2.94 -8.58 -0.43
N ILE A 139 -1.61 -8.65 -0.54
CA ILE A 139 -0.75 -7.52 -0.90
C ILE A 139 -0.16 -7.84 -2.27
N VAL A 140 -0.52 -7.04 -3.26
CA VAL A 140 -0.06 -7.20 -4.65
C VAL A 140 1.06 -6.21 -4.91
N HIS A 141 2.23 -6.72 -5.22
CA HIS A 141 3.39 -5.90 -5.53
C HIS A 141 3.33 -5.42 -6.98
N VAL A 142 3.45 -4.11 -7.16
CA VAL A 142 3.53 -3.42 -8.45
C VAL A 142 4.74 -2.50 -8.40
N ASP A 143 5.91 -3.07 -8.57
CA ASP A 143 7.20 -2.44 -8.31
C ASP A 143 8.30 -2.83 -9.32
N GLY A 144 7.89 -3.34 -10.47
CA GLY A 144 8.80 -3.84 -11.49
C GLY A 144 9.53 -5.13 -11.10
N GLY A 145 9.08 -5.82 -10.03
CA GLY A 145 9.70 -7.04 -9.52
C GLY A 145 10.84 -6.80 -8.52
N TYR A 146 11.05 -5.57 -8.08
CA TYR A 146 12.12 -5.22 -7.13
C TYR A 146 12.04 -6.06 -5.84
N HIS A 147 10.83 -6.25 -5.29
CA HIS A 147 10.61 -7.00 -4.04
C HIS A 147 11.09 -8.45 -4.10
N ALA A 148 11.20 -9.03 -5.28
CA ALA A 148 11.58 -10.43 -5.48
C ALA A 148 13.09 -10.64 -5.62
N ILE A 149 13.87 -9.55 -5.70
CA ILE A 149 15.32 -9.61 -5.96
C ILE A 149 16.05 -9.53 -4.62
N GLY A 150 16.92 -10.51 -4.38
CA GLY A 150 17.87 -10.51 -3.27
C GLY A 150 18.93 -9.41 -3.38
N ALA A 151 19.74 -9.27 -2.34
CA ALA A 151 20.82 -8.28 -2.28
C ALA A 151 21.92 -8.55 -3.32
#